data_e66f9d4b8d84b5f5e8975c46a789208c
#
_entry.id   e66f9d4b8d84b5f5e8975c46a789208c
#
_cell.length_a   1.000
_cell.length_b   1.000
_cell.length_c   1.000
_cell.angle_alpha   90.00
_cell.angle_beta   90.00
_cell.angle_gamma   90.00
#
_symmetry.space_group_name_H-M   'P 1'
#
loop_
_entity.id
_entity.type
_entity.pdbx_description
1 polymer ?
#
loop_
_entity_poly.entity_id
_entity_poly.type
_entity_poly.pdbx_seq_one_letter_code
_entity_poly.pdbx_strand_id
1 'polypeptide(L)'
;MQTRKIVRAAAVQAASPNYDLATGVDKTIELARQARDEGCDLIVFGETWLPGYPFHVWLGAPAWSLKYSARYYANSLSLDSAEFQRIAQAARTLGIFIALGYSERSGGSLYLGQCLIDDKGEMLWSRRKLKPTHVERTVFGEGYARDLIVSDTELGRVGAL
;
A
#
# COMPACT_ATOMS: atom_id res chain seq x y z
N MET A 1 20.10 14.39 -27.40
CA MET A 1 19.79 14.53 -25.95
C MET A 1 18.35 14.07 -25.78
N GLN A 2 18.11 12.95 -25.10
CA GLN A 2 16.75 12.56 -24.72
C GLN A 2 16.23 13.62 -23.73
N THR A 3 15.15 14.28 -24.07
CA THR A 3 14.43 15.21 -23.16
C THR A 3 13.99 14.41 -21.94
N ARG A 4 14.52 14.74 -20.79
CA ARG A 4 14.15 14.10 -19.52
C ARG A 4 12.66 14.36 -19.27
N LYS A 5 11.83 13.32 -19.25
CA LYS A 5 10.39 13.43 -18.96
C LYS A 5 10.26 13.96 -17.53
N ILE A 6 9.49 15.02 -17.33
CA ILE A 6 9.12 15.49 -16.01
C ILE A 6 8.01 14.56 -15.50
N VAL A 7 8.21 13.95 -14.33
CA VAL A 7 7.21 13.15 -13.63
C VAL A 7 6.64 13.98 -12.49
N ARG A 8 5.31 14.13 -12.46
CA ARG A 8 4.60 14.77 -11.35
C ARG A 8 4.05 13.70 -10.43
N ALA A 9 4.46 13.72 -9.17
CA ALA A 9 4.02 12.77 -8.17
C ALA A 9 3.28 13.45 -7.02
N ALA A 10 2.19 12.85 -6.56
CA ALA A 10 1.48 13.23 -5.34
C ALA A 10 1.92 12.34 -4.18
N ALA A 11 2.27 12.92 -3.04
CA ALA A 11 2.48 12.21 -1.79
C ALA A 11 1.27 12.42 -0.88
N VAL A 12 0.64 11.33 -0.45
CA VAL A 12 -0.56 11.37 0.38
C VAL A 12 -0.19 11.67 1.83
N GLN A 13 -0.72 12.79 2.33
CA GLN A 13 -0.70 13.15 3.74
C GLN A 13 -2.15 13.27 4.25
N ALA A 14 -2.75 12.15 4.62
CA ALA A 14 -4.11 12.06 5.10
C ALA A 14 -4.24 10.95 6.14
N ALA A 15 -5.28 11.02 6.99
CA ALA A 15 -5.58 9.93 7.91
C ALA A 15 -6.16 8.74 7.14
N SER A 16 -5.61 7.55 7.34
CA SER A 16 -6.25 6.31 6.91
C SER A 16 -7.49 6.02 7.75
N PRO A 17 -8.58 5.46 7.17
CA PRO A 17 -9.67 4.90 7.97
C PRO A 17 -9.15 3.70 8.77
N ASN A 18 -9.12 3.86 10.11
CA ASN A 18 -8.57 2.84 10.98
C ASN A 18 -9.43 1.58 11.01
N TYR A 19 -8.81 0.46 10.56
CA TYR A 19 -9.41 -0.88 10.59
C TYR A 19 -10.75 -0.98 9.85
N ASP A 20 -10.85 -0.23 8.73
CA ASP A 20 -11.96 -0.29 7.78
C ASP A 20 -11.38 -0.30 6.35
N LEU A 21 -11.20 -1.51 5.83
CA LEU A 21 -10.59 -1.70 4.52
C LEU A 21 -11.46 -1.12 3.39
N ALA A 22 -12.78 -1.32 3.45
CA ALA A 22 -13.69 -0.87 2.40
C ALA A 22 -13.65 0.66 2.26
N THR A 23 -13.82 1.39 3.37
CA THR A 23 -13.70 2.86 3.39
C THR A 23 -12.30 3.31 3.00
N GLY A 24 -11.25 2.54 3.38
CA GLY A 24 -9.86 2.81 2.99
C GLY A 24 -9.65 2.72 1.49
N VAL A 25 -10.23 1.71 0.84
CA VAL A 25 -10.19 1.54 -0.62
C VAL A 25 -10.91 2.68 -1.33
N ASP A 26 -12.12 3.04 -0.87
CA ASP A 26 -12.88 4.17 -1.45
C ASP A 26 -12.06 5.46 -1.36
N LYS A 27 -11.45 5.73 -0.23
CA LYS A 27 -10.59 6.89 -0.03
C LYS A 27 -9.33 6.87 -0.89
N THR A 28 -8.73 5.70 -1.09
CA THR A 28 -7.56 5.52 -1.97
C THR A 28 -7.92 5.91 -3.40
N ILE A 29 -9.05 5.43 -3.91
CA ILE A 29 -9.54 5.71 -5.25
C ILE A 29 -9.86 7.21 -5.42
N GLU A 30 -10.50 7.80 -4.43
CA GLU A 30 -10.84 9.24 -4.46
C GLU A 30 -9.59 10.13 -4.49
N LEU A 31 -8.58 9.81 -3.66
CA LEU A 31 -7.31 10.56 -3.66
C LEU A 31 -6.53 10.35 -4.96
N ALA A 32 -6.57 9.15 -5.55
CA ALA A 32 -5.97 8.90 -6.85
C ALA A 32 -6.64 9.72 -7.96
N ARG A 33 -7.97 9.86 -7.91
CA ARG A 33 -8.72 10.72 -8.83
C ARG A 33 -8.31 12.18 -8.68
N GLN A 34 -8.26 12.70 -7.45
CA GLN A 34 -7.82 14.08 -7.19
C GLN A 34 -6.41 14.35 -7.72
N ALA A 35 -5.46 13.42 -7.44
CA ALA A 35 -4.09 13.54 -7.95
C ALA A 35 -4.06 13.56 -9.49
N ARG A 36 -4.87 12.73 -10.15
CA ARG A 36 -4.96 12.71 -11.60
C ARG A 36 -5.56 14.01 -12.16
N ASP A 37 -6.60 14.54 -11.55
CA ASP A 37 -7.22 15.82 -11.93
C ASP A 37 -6.22 16.99 -11.82
N GLU A 38 -5.26 16.90 -10.88
CA GLU A 38 -4.14 17.85 -10.75
C GLU A 38 -2.96 17.56 -11.70
N GLY A 39 -3.10 16.58 -12.59
CA GLY A 39 -2.11 16.23 -13.60
C GLY A 39 -0.92 15.41 -13.07
N CYS A 40 -1.09 14.68 -11.96
CA CYS A 40 -0.06 13.77 -11.49
C CYS A 40 0.00 12.48 -12.32
N ASP A 41 1.21 11.97 -12.50
CA ASP A 41 1.50 10.68 -13.16
C ASP A 41 1.53 9.53 -12.15
N LEU A 42 1.83 9.82 -10.89
CA LEU A 42 2.00 8.87 -9.80
C LEU A 42 1.38 9.43 -8.52
N ILE A 43 0.71 8.55 -7.75
CA ILE A 43 0.34 8.83 -6.36
C ILE A 43 0.99 7.82 -5.43
N VAL A 44 1.51 8.28 -4.27
CA VAL A 44 2.23 7.46 -3.30
C VAL A 44 1.53 7.54 -1.95
N PHE A 45 1.18 6.36 -1.42
CA PHE A 45 0.60 6.18 -0.08
C PHE A 45 1.65 5.66 0.91
N GLY A 46 1.56 6.11 2.15
CA GLY A 46 2.49 5.73 3.21
C GLY A 46 2.37 4.25 3.63
N GLU A 47 3.31 3.81 4.47
CA GLU A 47 3.33 2.47 5.06
C GLU A 47 2.00 2.20 5.78
N THR A 48 1.45 0.99 5.63
CA THR A 48 0.17 0.56 6.22
C THR A 48 -1.01 1.49 5.96
N TRP A 49 -1.00 2.24 4.85
CA TRP A 49 -2.15 3.08 4.48
C TRP A 49 -3.47 2.30 4.57
N LEU A 50 -3.47 1.05 4.13
CA LEU A 50 -4.58 0.12 4.30
C LEU A 50 -4.21 -0.97 5.31
N PRO A 51 -4.99 -1.18 6.35
CA PRO A 51 -6.14 -0.45 6.86
C PRO A 51 -5.77 0.58 7.95
N GLY A 52 -4.60 1.11 7.93
CA GLY A 52 -3.98 1.94 8.95
C GLY A 52 -2.91 1.21 9.76
N TYR A 53 -2.12 1.95 10.52
CA TYR A 53 -1.08 1.39 11.38
C TYR A 53 -1.72 0.74 12.63
N PRO A 54 -1.23 -0.42 13.09
CA PRO A 54 -1.80 -1.12 14.24
C PRO A 54 -1.38 -0.48 15.58
N PHE A 55 -1.75 0.76 15.83
CA PHE A 55 -1.36 1.52 17.03
C PHE A 55 -1.72 0.81 18.35
N HIS A 56 -2.70 -0.10 18.33
CA HIS A 56 -3.08 -0.86 19.52
C HIS A 56 -1.92 -1.63 20.15
N VAL A 57 -0.90 -2.03 19.37
CA VAL A 57 0.26 -2.76 19.90
C VAL A 57 1.17 -1.93 20.81
N TRP A 58 1.02 -0.59 20.79
CA TRP A 58 1.75 0.33 21.63
C TRP A 58 1.00 0.71 22.91
N LEU A 59 -0.32 0.46 22.96
CA LEU A 59 -1.19 1.05 23.97
C LEU A 59 -1.41 0.17 25.20
N GLY A 60 -0.96 -1.09 25.18
CA GLY A 60 -1.20 -2.00 26.28
C GLY A 60 -0.45 -3.33 26.16
N ALA A 61 -0.66 -4.18 27.18
CA ALA A 61 -0.08 -5.52 27.18
C ALA A 61 -0.58 -6.36 25.98
N PRO A 62 0.19 -7.38 25.54
CA PRO A 62 -0.19 -8.24 24.40
C PRO A 62 -1.61 -8.82 24.51
N ALA A 63 -2.01 -9.29 25.69
CA ALA A 63 -3.36 -9.82 25.90
C ALA A 63 -4.48 -8.78 25.69
N TRP A 64 -4.21 -7.51 25.99
CA TRP A 64 -5.13 -6.40 25.69
C TRP A 64 -5.19 -6.12 24.19
N SER A 65 -4.04 -6.15 23.51
CA SER A 65 -3.93 -5.89 22.07
C SER A 65 -4.68 -6.93 21.23
N LEU A 66 -4.83 -8.17 21.70
CA LEU A 66 -5.56 -9.23 21.00
C LEU A 66 -7.02 -8.85 20.68
N LYS A 67 -7.64 -7.97 21.46
CA LYS A 67 -8.99 -7.46 21.18
C LYS A 67 -9.13 -6.82 19.80
N TYR A 68 -8.07 -6.20 19.34
CA TYR A 68 -8.04 -5.45 18.08
C TYR A 68 -7.40 -6.24 16.93
N SER A 69 -6.57 -7.23 17.27
CA SER A 69 -5.80 -7.99 16.28
C SER A 69 -6.68 -8.74 15.27
N ALA A 70 -7.79 -9.34 15.74
CA ALA A 70 -8.73 -10.04 14.85
C ALA A 70 -9.38 -9.07 13.85
N ARG A 71 -9.81 -7.89 14.32
CA ARG A 71 -10.38 -6.85 13.46
C ARG A 71 -9.33 -6.31 12.48
N TYR A 72 -8.11 -6.07 12.95
CA TYR A 72 -7.00 -5.61 12.11
C TYR A 72 -6.69 -6.62 11.00
N TYR A 73 -6.57 -7.91 11.37
CA TYR A 73 -6.35 -9.00 10.43
C TYR A 73 -7.47 -9.09 9.38
N ALA A 74 -8.73 -9.03 9.80
CA ALA A 74 -9.87 -9.11 8.89
C ALA A 74 -9.92 -7.96 7.87
N ASN A 75 -9.40 -6.79 8.25
CA ASN A 75 -9.35 -5.60 7.41
C ASN A 75 -8.00 -5.39 6.70
N SER A 76 -7.03 -6.30 6.87
CA SER A 76 -5.78 -6.26 6.12
C SER A 76 -6.00 -6.74 4.67
N LEU A 77 -5.30 -6.10 3.73
CA LEU A 77 -5.50 -6.32 2.30
C LEU A 77 -4.91 -7.65 1.84
N SER A 78 -5.68 -8.42 1.05
CA SER A 78 -5.17 -9.55 0.29
C SER A 78 -5.01 -9.15 -1.18
N LEU A 79 -3.89 -9.52 -1.82
CA LEU A 79 -3.61 -9.12 -3.20
C LEU A 79 -4.52 -9.81 -4.24
N ASP A 80 -5.17 -10.90 -3.86
CA ASP A 80 -6.17 -11.62 -4.65
C ASP A 80 -7.61 -11.18 -4.36
N SER A 81 -7.81 -10.17 -3.50
CA SER A 81 -9.13 -9.70 -3.08
C SER A 81 -9.81 -8.79 -4.09
N ALA A 82 -11.13 -8.67 -3.98
CA ALA A 82 -11.91 -7.71 -4.75
C ALA A 82 -11.51 -6.25 -4.45
N GLU A 83 -11.10 -5.96 -3.23
CA GLU A 83 -10.62 -4.66 -2.78
C GLU A 83 -9.36 -4.23 -3.55
N PHE A 84 -8.39 -5.14 -3.71
CA PHE A 84 -7.20 -4.88 -4.51
C PHE A 84 -7.57 -4.66 -5.98
N GLN A 85 -8.45 -5.50 -6.53
CA GLN A 85 -8.89 -5.36 -7.92
C GLN A 85 -9.60 -4.02 -8.19
N ARG A 86 -10.32 -3.48 -7.22
CA ARG A 86 -10.94 -2.15 -7.33
C ARG A 86 -9.89 -1.05 -7.45
N ILE A 87 -8.79 -1.12 -6.68
CA ILE A 87 -7.68 -0.16 -6.75
C ILE A 87 -6.96 -0.28 -8.10
N ALA A 88 -6.67 -1.49 -8.56
CA ALA A 88 -6.04 -1.75 -9.85
C ALA A 88 -6.92 -1.24 -11.02
N GLN A 89 -8.22 -1.47 -10.95
CA GLN A 89 -9.17 -0.94 -11.94
C GLN A 89 -9.24 0.60 -11.93
N ALA A 90 -9.13 1.21 -10.74
CA ALA A 90 -9.07 2.67 -10.63
C ALA A 90 -7.79 3.22 -11.26
N ALA A 91 -6.63 2.62 -11.03
CA ALA A 91 -5.38 2.99 -11.67
C ALA A 91 -5.50 2.98 -13.20
N ARG A 92 -6.09 1.92 -13.75
CA ARG A 92 -6.39 1.79 -15.19
C ARG A 92 -7.33 2.88 -15.70
N THR A 93 -8.45 3.08 -15.02
CA THR A 93 -9.49 4.02 -15.46
C THR A 93 -8.99 5.46 -15.44
N LEU A 94 -8.19 5.80 -14.43
CA LEU A 94 -7.61 7.13 -14.25
C LEU A 94 -6.33 7.35 -15.08
N GLY A 95 -5.67 6.28 -15.51
CA GLY A 95 -4.37 6.37 -16.17
C GLY A 95 -3.29 6.96 -15.25
N ILE A 96 -3.19 6.46 -14.00
CA ILE A 96 -2.25 6.94 -12.98
C ILE A 96 -1.55 5.75 -12.31
N PHE A 97 -0.25 5.90 -12.08
CA PHE A 97 0.49 4.92 -11.27
C PHE A 97 0.13 5.06 -9.78
N ILE A 98 -0.03 3.94 -9.08
CA ILE A 98 -0.32 3.91 -7.64
C ILE A 98 0.77 3.13 -6.92
N ALA A 99 1.56 3.80 -6.07
CA ALA A 99 2.43 3.14 -5.09
C ALA A 99 1.69 3.06 -3.75
N LEU A 100 1.36 1.85 -3.33
CA LEU A 100 0.48 1.60 -2.18
C LEU A 100 1.24 0.87 -1.06
N GLY A 101 1.20 1.45 0.16
CA GLY A 101 1.62 0.77 1.38
C GLY A 101 0.42 0.15 2.10
N TYR A 102 0.53 -1.09 2.54
CA TYR A 102 -0.60 -1.81 3.15
C TYR A 102 -0.15 -2.88 4.15
N SER A 103 -1.04 -3.24 5.07
CA SER A 103 -0.93 -4.50 5.81
C SER A 103 -1.40 -5.63 4.89
N GLU A 104 -0.47 -6.48 4.46
CA GLU A 104 -0.78 -7.64 3.64
C GLU A 104 -1.25 -8.80 4.49
N ARG A 105 -2.39 -9.39 4.13
CA ARG A 105 -2.87 -10.66 4.69
C ARG A 105 -2.56 -11.79 3.72
N SER A 106 -1.68 -12.70 4.12
CA SER A 106 -1.26 -13.83 3.29
C SER A 106 -0.93 -15.05 4.14
N GLY A 107 -1.51 -16.22 3.80
CA GLY A 107 -1.20 -17.50 4.44
C GLY A 107 -1.41 -17.54 5.96
N GLY A 108 -2.38 -16.80 6.50
CA GLY A 108 -2.63 -16.72 7.94
C GLY A 108 -1.72 -15.75 8.69
N SER A 109 -0.83 -15.05 7.99
CA SER A 109 0.11 -14.06 8.54
C SER A 109 -0.16 -12.66 7.99
N LEU A 110 0.39 -11.66 8.68
CA LEU A 110 0.41 -10.27 8.22
C LEU A 110 1.83 -9.85 7.88
N TYR A 111 1.96 -8.98 6.88
CA TYR A 111 3.23 -8.40 6.47
C TYR A 111 3.06 -6.90 6.17
N LEU A 112 4.12 -6.13 6.36
CA LEU A 112 4.18 -4.74 5.90
C LEU A 112 4.46 -4.76 4.39
N GLY A 113 3.39 -4.69 3.61
CA GLY A 113 3.41 -4.78 2.15
C GLY A 113 3.52 -3.42 1.47
N GLN A 114 4.11 -3.43 0.29
CA GLN A 114 4.12 -2.30 -0.63
C GLN A 114 4.05 -2.83 -2.05
N CYS A 115 3.28 -2.17 -2.91
CA CYS A 115 3.23 -2.51 -4.34
C CYS A 115 3.22 -1.28 -5.23
N LEU A 116 3.56 -1.49 -6.50
CA LEU A 116 3.38 -0.52 -7.58
C LEU A 116 2.39 -1.09 -8.58
N ILE A 117 1.33 -0.34 -8.84
CA ILE A 117 0.34 -0.61 -9.88
C ILE A 117 0.56 0.45 -10.97
N ASP A 118 0.63 0.02 -12.22
CA ASP A 118 0.82 0.94 -13.35
C ASP A 118 -0.52 1.56 -13.81
N ASP A 119 -0.42 2.47 -14.77
CA ASP A 119 -1.56 3.17 -15.38
C ASP A 119 -2.47 2.26 -16.25
N LYS A 120 -2.11 0.99 -16.41
CA LYS A 120 -2.92 -0.05 -17.06
C LYS A 120 -3.61 -0.95 -16.05
N GLY A 121 -3.36 -0.73 -14.74
CA GLY A 121 -3.89 -1.52 -13.64
C GLY A 121 -3.13 -2.83 -13.42
N GLU A 122 -1.92 -2.96 -13.96
CA GLU A 122 -1.08 -4.14 -13.75
C GLU A 122 -0.17 -3.91 -12.54
N MET A 123 -0.09 -4.90 -11.64
CA MET A 123 0.84 -4.87 -10.54
C MET A 123 2.25 -5.19 -11.03
N LEU A 124 3.13 -4.19 -11.09
CA LEU A 124 4.50 -4.36 -11.58
C LEU A 124 5.39 -5.10 -10.58
N TRP A 125 5.18 -4.86 -9.30
CA TRP A 125 5.81 -5.58 -8.19
C TRP A 125 5.01 -5.43 -6.91
N SER A 126 5.18 -6.40 -6.02
CA SER A 126 4.87 -6.29 -4.60
C SER A 126 6.07 -6.75 -3.79
N ARG A 127 6.28 -6.13 -2.65
CA ARG A 127 7.31 -6.50 -1.70
C ARG A 127 6.82 -6.41 -0.27
N ARG A 128 7.50 -7.12 0.63
CA ARG A 128 7.31 -7.03 2.08
C ARG A 128 8.51 -6.33 2.72
N LYS A 129 8.27 -5.50 3.73
CA LYS A 129 9.34 -4.89 4.53
C LYS A 129 10.26 -5.99 5.06
N LEU A 130 11.56 -5.87 4.82
CA LEU A 130 12.52 -6.92 5.15
C LEU A 130 12.52 -7.24 6.65
N LYS A 131 12.53 -6.19 7.46
CA LYS A 131 12.62 -6.31 8.92
C LYS A 131 11.60 -5.38 9.58
N PRO A 132 10.47 -5.90 10.06
CA PRO A 132 9.61 -5.14 10.95
C PRO A 132 10.41 -4.65 12.16
N THR A 133 10.14 -3.43 12.62
CA THR A 133 10.92 -2.79 13.67
C THR A 133 10.18 -2.80 15.00
N HIS A 134 10.93 -2.98 16.08
CA HIS A 134 10.42 -2.92 17.45
C HIS A 134 9.14 -3.76 17.64
N VAL A 135 8.02 -3.15 18.08
CA VAL A 135 6.74 -3.85 18.36
C VAL A 135 6.03 -4.36 17.09
N GLU A 136 6.39 -3.87 15.92
CA GLU A 136 5.84 -4.38 14.65
C GLU A 136 6.06 -5.89 14.52
N ARG A 137 7.13 -6.43 15.09
CA ARG A 137 7.46 -7.87 15.12
C ARG A 137 6.42 -8.72 15.84
N THR A 138 5.55 -8.12 16.65
CA THR A 138 4.44 -8.83 17.30
C THR A 138 3.24 -9.03 16.38
N VAL A 139 3.21 -8.32 15.22
CA VAL A 139 2.11 -8.34 14.25
C VAL A 139 2.55 -8.87 12.91
N PHE A 140 3.73 -8.45 12.43
CA PHE A 140 4.15 -8.64 11.05
C PHE A 140 5.33 -9.60 10.92
N GLY A 141 5.25 -10.46 9.91
CA GLY A 141 6.36 -11.30 9.45
C GLY A 141 7.40 -10.51 8.64
N GLU A 142 8.56 -11.13 8.45
CA GLU A 142 9.66 -10.57 7.66
C GLU A 142 9.47 -10.78 6.16
N GLY A 143 9.97 -9.83 5.36
CA GLY A 143 10.05 -9.93 3.90
C GLY A 143 11.35 -10.60 3.44
N TYR A 144 11.50 -10.69 2.12
CA TYR A 144 12.66 -11.32 1.48
C TYR A 144 13.39 -10.33 0.57
N ALA A 145 14.73 -10.39 0.58
CA ALA A 145 15.56 -9.52 -0.26
C ALA A 145 15.29 -9.70 -1.77
N ARG A 146 14.85 -10.90 -2.18
CA ARG A 146 14.45 -11.17 -3.58
C ARG A 146 13.27 -10.33 -4.06
N ASP A 147 12.48 -9.75 -3.14
CA ASP A 147 11.32 -8.94 -3.46
C ASP A 147 11.70 -7.46 -3.68
N LEU A 148 12.98 -7.10 -3.51
CA LEU A 148 13.50 -5.78 -3.81
C LEU A 148 13.74 -5.66 -5.32
N ILE A 149 12.69 -5.26 -6.02
CA ILE A 149 12.65 -5.17 -7.48
C ILE A 149 12.65 -3.70 -7.92
N VAL A 150 13.32 -3.43 -9.02
CA VAL A 150 13.23 -2.16 -9.74
C VAL A 150 12.64 -2.45 -11.12
N SER A 151 11.51 -1.83 -11.44
CA SER A 151 10.87 -1.96 -12.75
C SER A 151 11.21 -0.79 -13.67
N ASP A 152 11.45 -1.08 -14.93
CA ASP A 152 11.47 -0.07 -15.98
C ASP A 152 10.03 0.28 -16.36
N THR A 153 9.70 1.57 -16.28
CA THR A 153 8.36 2.09 -16.52
C THR A 153 8.39 3.31 -17.40
N GLU A 154 7.23 3.80 -17.83
CA GLU A 154 7.11 5.08 -18.55
C GLU A 154 7.52 6.29 -17.68
N LEU A 155 7.53 6.13 -16.35
CA LEU A 155 8.03 7.13 -15.41
C LEU A 155 9.55 7.10 -15.23
N GLY A 156 10.23 6.08 -15.79
CA GLY A 156 11.62 5.75 -15.56
C GLY A 156 11.75 4.49 -14.70
N ARG A 157 12.90 4.30 -14.07
CA ARG A 157 13.15 3.16 -13.18
C ARG A 157 12.56 3.42 -11.80
N VAL A 158 11.59 2.60 -11.39
CA VAL A 158 10.87 2.75 -10.12
C VAL A 158 11.10 1.52 -9.25
N GLY A 159 11.55 1.75 -8.03
CA GLY A 159 11.70 0.76 -6.98
C GLY A 159 11.35 1.37 -5.63
N ALA A 160 11.26 0.53 -4.60
CA ALA A 160 10.97 0.95 -3.23
C ALA A 160 11.71 0.11 -2.19
N LEU A 161 11.96 0.72 -1.01
CA LEU A 161 12.63 0.11 0.14
C LEU A 161 11.72 0.13 1.37
#